data_51750b4a44aa5d11103334556e5ffb3a
#
_entry.id   51750b4a44aa5d11103334556e5ffb3a
#
_cell.length_a   1.000
_cell.length_b   1.000
_cell.length_c   1.000
_cell.angle_alpha   90.00
_cell.angle_beta   90.00
_cell.angle_gamma   90.00
#
_symmetry.space_group_name_H-M   'P 1'
#
loop_
_entity.id
_entity.type
_entity.pdbx_description
1 polymer ?
#
loop_
_entity_poly.entity_id
_entity_poly.type
_entity_poly.pdbx_seq_one_letter_code
_entity_poly.pdbx_strand_id
1 'polypeptide(L)'
;MIAFADLEGQSALIGQLQHDFARGSYVHAYLLTGPGGTGKRSAAQLCTMAALCRGEHKPCGACGPCRRVLSGTHPDVHTVVPEKGKQIIGVGVMREMLDTVAVKSFEDGAKVILIPQAERMNAAAQNCLLKTLEEPPERTVFFLITDQPAALLPTIVSRCRVVRFHPLTEEACQKRLIALGQSPEMAKKKARIAEGCVGRALEIDDDQLDLRMELTHSVFSVHHPADALGVVNMYKEDKERQKLVLDTLEIALRDILVQQAGGASVADAGYAREALDYASRVPLSGGLTLMETLRRARVMLASNVAFASAFETVLLQISEEYAKWPW
;
A
#
# COMPACT_ATOMS: atom_id res chain seq x y z
N MET A 1 -5.30 -3.87 20.84
CA MET A 1 -6.54 -4.04 20.05
C MET A 1 -6.70 -2.76 19.24
N ILE A 2 -6.92 -2.83 17.93
CA ILE A 2 -7.12 -1.64 17.09
C ILE A 2 -8.53 -1.09 17.35
N ALA A 3 -8.65 0.22 17.58
CA ALA A 3 -9.90 0.96 17.70
C ALA A 3 -10.05 1.97 16.55
N PHE A 4 -11.25 2.50 16.33
CA PHE A 4 -11.44 3.55 15.31
C PHE A 4 -10.59 4.80 15.59
N ALA A 5 -10.35 5.12 16.87
CA ALA A 5 -9.45 6.21 17.27
C ALA A 5 -7.99 5.98 16.84
N ASP A 6 -7.62 4.75 16.58
CA ASP A 6 -6.28 4.39 16.11
C ASP A 6 -6.06 4.64 14.61
N LEU A 7 -7.13 4.92 13.86
CA LEU A 7 -7.09 5.25 12.43
C LEU A 7 -6.98 6.76 12.26
N GLU A 8 -5.78 7.29 12.53
CA GLU A 8 -5.51 8.73 12.45
C GLU A 8 -5.55 9.27 11.01
N GLY A 9 -5.62 10.61 10.87
CA GLY A 9 -5.52 11.34 9.60
C GLY A 9 -6.79 11.40 8.77
N GLN A 10 -7.86 10.70 9.16
CA GLN A 10 -9.13 10.65 8.43
C GLN A 10 -10.34 10.69 9.38
N SER A 11 -10.21 11.48 10.43
CA SER A 11 -11.15 11.51 11.57
C SER A 11 -12.62 11.69 11.16
N ALA A 12 -12.91 12.57 10.21
CA ALA A 12 -14.28 12.78 9.72
C ALA A 12 -14.84 11.53 9.02
N LEU A 13 -14.08 10.91 8.14
CA LEU A 13 -14.45 9.70 7.40
C LEU A 13 -14.63 8.51 8.33
N ILE A 14 -13.67 8.31 9.23
CA ILE A 14 -13.68 7.21 10.21
C ILE A 14 -14.81 7.40 11.22
N GLY A 15 -15.03 8.64 11.69
CA GLY A 15 -16.15 8.97 12.57
C GLY A 15 -17.50 8.69 11.92
N GLN A 16 -17.65 8.96 10.63
CA GLN A 16 -18.87 8.65 9.90
C GLN A 16 -19.08 7.13 9.76
N LEU A 17 -18.04 6.36 9.40
CA LEU A 17 -18.12 4.90 9.34
C LEU A 17 -18.49 4.32 10.71
N GLN A 18 -17.82 4.76 11.77
CA GLN A 18 -18.11 4.32 13.13
C GLN A 18 -19.57 4.60 13.50
N HIS A 19 -20.06 5.79 13.21
CA HIS A 19 -21.44 6.19 13.49
C HIS A 19 -22.45 5.32 12.72
N ASP A 20 -22.26 5.17 11.41
CA ASP A 20 -23.16 4.39 10.54
C ASP A 20 -23.23 2.92 10.97
N PHE A 21 -22.08 2.31 11.26
CA PHE A 21 -22.03 0.91 11.70
C PHE A 21 -22.53 0.71 13.13
N ALA A 22 -22.30 1.63 14.04
CA ALA A 22 -22.81 1.55 15.41
C ALA A 22 -24.36 1.57 15.44
N ARG A 23 -24.97 2.35 14.53
CA ARG A 23 -26.45 2.48 14.42
C ARG A 23 -27.11 1.45 13.50
N GLY A 24 -26.34 0.66 12.75
CA GLY A 24 -26.86 -0.25 11.75
C GLY A 24 -27.41 0.44 10.49
N SER A 25 -27.05 1.73 10.26
CA SER A 25 -27.45 2.54 9.10
C SER A 25 -26.43 2.54 7.95
N TYR A 26 -25.67 1.46 7.81
CA TYR A 26 -24.67 1.28 6.78
C TYR A 26 -25.25 0.82 5.45
N VAL A 27 -24.58 1.11 4.34
CA VAL A 27 -24.95 0.64 3.01
C VAL A 27 -24.43 -0.79 2.75
N HIS A 28 -24.98 -1.45 1.75
CA HIS A 28 -24.65 -2.84 1.42
C HIS A 28 -23.24 -3.04 0.81
N ALA A 29 -22.62 -2.00 0.24
CA ALA A 29 -21.29 -2.12 -0.40
C ALA A 29 -20.43 -0.89 -0.19
N TYR A 30 -19.19 -1.12 0.20
CA TYR A 30 -18.14 -0.12 0.35
C TYR A 30 -16.95 -0.46 -0.53
N LEU A 31 -16.41 0.54 -1.24
CA LEU A 31 -15.14 0.45 -1.94
C LEU A 31 -14.11 1.29 -1.17
N LEU A 32 -13.24 0.61 -0.41
CA LEU A 32 -12.15 1.25 0.33
C LEU A 32 -10.93 1.34 -0.59
N THR A 33 -10.57 2.56 -0.99
CA THR A 33 -9.49 2.80 -1.95
C THR A 33 -8.42 3.73 -1.38
N GLY A 34 -7.20 3.65 -1.91
CA GLY A 34 -6.05 4.47 -1.49
C GLY A 34 -4.77 3.63 -1.39
N PRO A 35 -3.62 4.23 -1.13
CA PRO A 35 -2.34 3.53 -1.06
C PRO A 35 -2.30 2.39 -0.05
N GLY A 36 -1.44 1.39 -0.30
CA GLY A 36 -1.18 0.30 0.65
C GLY A 36 -0.73 0.85 2.01
N GLY A 37 -1.12 0.19 3.12
CA GLY A 37 -0.68 0.60 4.46
C GLY A 37 -1.41 1.80 5.09
N THR A 38 -2.46 2.35 4.45
CA THR A 38 -3.25 3.48 4.96
C THR A 38 -4.38 3.10 5.93
N GLY A 39 -4.47 1.83 6.34
CA GLY A 39 -5.46 1.36 7.33
C GLY A 39 -6.80 0.88 6.76
N LYS A 40 -6.95 0.72 5.43
CA LYS A 40 -8.19 0.24 4.77
C LYS A 40 -8.70 -1.09 5.35
N ARG A 41 -7.80 -2.09 5.51
CA ARG A 41 -8.16 -3.40 6.08
C ARG A 41 -8.59 -3.29 7.54
N SER A 42 -7.90 -2.48 8.33
CA SER A 42 -8.24 -2.22 9.73
C SER A 42 -9.61 -1.56 9.85
N ALA A 43 -9.92 -0.59 8.99
CA ALA A 43 -11.24 0.04 8.95
C ALA A 43 -12.34 -0.96 8.59
N ALA A 44 -12.15 -1.79 7.56
CA ALA A 44 -13.10 -2.85 7.20
C ALA A 44 -13.32 -3.84 8.36
N GLN A 45 -12.25 -4.24 9.05
CA GLN A 45 -12.32 -5.13 10.21
C GLN A 45 -13.10 -4.49 11.37
N LEU A 46 -12.86 -3.22 11.68
CA LEU A 46 -13.58 -2.49 12.72
C LEU A 46 -15.05 -2.31 12.37
N CYS A 47 -15.37 -1.98 11.11
CA CYS A 47 -16.76 -1.92 10.63
C CYS A 47 -17.44 -3.29 10.72
N THR A 48 -16.74 -4.37 10.36
CA THR A 48 -17.22 -5.76 10.50
C THR A 48 -17.51 -6.09 11.96
N MET A 49 -16.58 -5.75 12.85
CA MET A 49 -16.79 -5.94 14.30
C MET A 49 -18.00 -5.15 14.79
N ALA A 50 -18.17 -3.89 14.35
CA ALA A 50 -19.29 -3.04 14.76
C ALA A 50 -20.64 -3.58 14.26
N ALA A 51 -20.70 -4.09 13.00
CA ALA A 51 -21.91 -4.70 12.42
C ALA A 51 -22.38 -5.94 13.18
N LEU A 52 -21.43 -6.75 13.70
CA LEU A 52 -21.69 -8.03 14.38
C LEU A 52 -21.68 -7.91 15.90
N CYS A 53 -21.31 -6.75 16.45
CA CYS A 53 -21.14 -6.53 17.88
C CYS A 53 -22.48 -6.61 18.64
N ARG A 54 -22.49 -7.34 19.77
CA ARG A 54 -23.62 -7.44 20.69
C ARG A 54 -23.51 -6.54 21.91
N GLY A 55 -22.43 -5.75 22.03
CA GLY A 55 -22.23 -4.79 23.13
C GLY A 55 -22.93 -3.46 22.87
N GLU A 56 -23.06 -2.65 23.91
CA GLU A 56 -23.67 -1.30 23.82
C GLU A 56 -22.81 -0.34 23.00
N HIS A 57 -21.48 -0.37 23.22
CA HIS A 57 -20.52 0.43 22.46
C HIS A 57 -19.92 -0.41 21.34
N LYS A 58 -20.26 -0.10 20.11
CA LYS A 58 -19.85 -0.89 18.93
C LYS A 58 -18.69 -0.22 18.17
N PRO A 59 -17.61 -1.00 17.90
CA PRO A 59 -17.34 -2.37 18.36
C PRO A 59 -16.82 -2.39 19.80
N CYS A 60 -17.28 -3.33 20.63
CA CYS A 60 -16.80 -3.45 22.02
C CYS A 60 -15.46 -4.22 22.16
N GLY A 61 -15.04 -4.95 21.13
CA GLY A 61 -13.81 -5.75 21.13
C GLY A 61 -13.80 -6.99 22.07
N ALA A 62 -14.74 -7.10 22.99
CA ALA A 62 -14.75 -8.10 24.07
C ALA A 62 -15.81 -9.20 23.89
N CYS A 63 -16.91 -8.95 23.19
CA CYS A 63 -17.95 -9.96 22.98
C CYS A 63 -17.49 -11.08 22.05
N GLY A 64 -18.23 -12.20 22.06
CA GLY A 64 -17.92 -13.39 21.24
C GLY A 64 -17.75 -13.07 19.75
N PRO A 65 -18.73 -12.39 19.09
CA PRO A 65 -18.57 -11.98 17.69
C PRO A 65 -17.32 -11.14 17.45
N CYS A 66 -17.04 -10.10 18.24
CA CYS A 66 -15.85 -9.27 18.08
C CYS A 66 -14.55 -10.09 18.13
N ARG A 67 -14.45 -11.02 19.10
CA ARG A 67 -13.27 -11.90 19.22
C ARG A 67 -13.10 -12.81 18.01
N ARG A 68 -14.19 -13.39 17.49
CA ARG A 68 -14.15 -14.24 16.30
C ARG A 68 -13.80 -13.47 15.04
N VAL A 69 -14.24 -12.23 14.89
CA VAL A 69 -13.79 -11.36 13.79
C VAL A 69 -12.30 -11.09 13.89
N LEU A 70 -11.78 -10.79 15.09
CA LEU A 70 -10.34 -10.56 15.31
C LEU A 70 -9.50 -11.80 15.01
N SER A 71 -9.99 -13.00 15.36
CA SER A 71 -9.31 -14.28 15.08
C SER A 71 -9.56 -14.82 13.65
N GLY A 72 -10.40 -14.14 12.83
CA GLY A 72 -10.75 -14.61 11.48
C GLY A 72 -11.63 -15.86 11.45
N THR A 73 -12.34 -16.19 12.54
CA THR A 73 -13.14 -17.43 12.68
C THR A 73 -14.64 -17.20 12.78
N HIS A 74 -15.13 -15.99 12.46
CA HIS A 74 -16.55 -15.70 12.50
C HIS A 74 -17.28 -16.36 11.32
N PRO A 75 -18.33 -17.18 11.54
CA PRO A 75 -19.01 -17.95 10.47
C PRO A 75 -19.68 -17.08 9.41
N ASP A 76 -20.15 -15.87 9.77
CA ASP A 76 -20.81 -14.94 8.86
C ASP A 76 -19.83 -13.89 8.25
N VAL A 77 -18.51 -14.10 8.37
CA VAL A 77 -17.48 -13.26 7.75
C VAL A 77 -16.69 -14.08 6.74
N HIS A 78 -16.81 -13.74 5.47
CA HIS A 78 -16.17 -14.45 4.37
C HIS A 78 -15.13 -13.56 3.71
N THR A 79 -13.89 -14.07 3.60
CA THR A 79 -12.81 -13.35 2.92
C THR A 79 -12.52 -14.02 1.58
N VAL A 80 -12.65 -13.24 0.50
CA VAL A 80 -12.39 -13.68 -0.86
C VAL A 80 -10.95 -13.36 -1.23
N VAL A 81 -10.16 -14.40 -1.47
CA VAL A 81 -8.76 -14.31 -1.89
C VAL A 81 -8.52 -15.23 -3.08
N PRO A 82 -7.45 -15.03 -3.86
CA PRO A 82 -7.08 -15.98 -4.91
C PRO A 82 -6.88 -17.38 -4.34
N GLU A 83 -7.18 -18.40 -5.12
CA GLU A 83 -6.87 -19.80 -4.77
C GLU A 83 -5.38 -19.97 -4.55
N LYS A 84 -5.00 -20.95 -3.73
CA LYS A 84 -3.61 -21.24 -3.41
C LYS A 84 -2.77 -21.44 -4.70
N GLY A 85 -1.69 -20.65 -4.81
CA GLY A 85 -0.82 -20.64 -5.98
C GLY A 85 -1.29 -19.79 -7.16
N LYS A 86 -2.46 -19.16 -7.08
CA LYS A 86 -2.97 -18.22 -8.10
C LYS A 86 -2.84 -16.78 -7.63
N GLN A 87 -2.70 -15.86 -8.60
CA GLN A 87 -2.63 -14.41 -8.34
C GLN A 87 -3.98 -13.69 -8.60
N ILE A 88 -4.92 -14.37 -9.24
CA ILE A 88 -6.17 -13.80 -9.75
C ILE A 88 -7.36 -14.44 -9.03
N ILE A 89 -8.34 -13.63 -8.65
CA ILE A 89 -9.64 -14.10 -8.17
C ILE A 89 -10.49 -14.43 -9.39
N GLY A 90 -10.68 -15.71 -9.64
CA GLY A 90 -11.47 -16.21 -10.75
C GLY A 90 -12.97 -16.23 -10.46
N VAL A 91 -13.76 -16.42 -11.52
CA VAL A 91 -15.23 -16.49 -11.41
C VAL A 91 -15.72 -17.67 -10.56
N GLY A 92 -14.97 -18.78 -10.47
CA GLY A 92 -15.30 -19.93 -9.61
C GLY A 92 -15.34 -19.53 -8.13
N VAL A 93 -14.25 -18.91 -7.63
CA VAL A 93 -14.17 -18.41 -6.25
C VAL A 93 -15.31 -17.44 -5.94
N MET A 94 -15.62 -16.56 -6.91
CA MET A 94 -16.70 -15.59 -6.73
C MET A 94 -18.07 -16.25 -6.65
N ARG A 95 -18.34 -17.27 -7.46
CA ARG A 95 -19.62 -18.03 -7.43
C ARG A 95 -19.79 -18.76 -6.11
N GLU A 96 -18.78 -19.48 -5.65
CA GLU A 96 -18.81 -20.18 -4.35
C GLU A 96 -19.11 -19.21 -3.19
N MET A 97 -18.49 -18.03 -3.22
CA MET A 97 -18.77 -16.98 -2.24
C MET A 97 -20.24 -16.51 -2.35
N LEU A 98 -20.76 -16.24 -3.56
CA LEU A 98 -22.13 -15.78 -3.76
C LEU A 98 -23.18 -16.83 -3.33
N ASP A 99 -22.92 -18.10 -3.56
CA ASP A 99 -23.76 -19.21 -3.07
C ASP A 99 -23.81 -19.21 -1.53
N THR A 100 -22.68 -18.96 -0.87
CA THR A 100 -22.60 -18.81 0.59
C THR A 100 -23.38 -17.58 1.08
N VAL A 101 -23.36 -16.48 0.31
CA VAL A 101 -24.10 -15.25 0.65
C VAL A 101 -25.62 -15.45 0.55
N ALA A 102 -26.10 -16.27 -0.36
CA ALA A 102 -27.52 -16.56 -0.56
C ALA A 102 -28.17 -17.35 0.61
N VAL A 103 -27.37 -18.04 1.42
CA VAL A 103 -27.82 -18.75 2.62
C VAL A 103 -28.03 -17.76 3.77
N LYS A 104 -28.99 -18.00 4.68
CA LYS A 104 -29.21 -17.16 5.88
C LYS A 104 -27.94 -17.08 6.74
N SER A 105 -27.75 -15.93 7.45
CA SER A 105 -26.68 -15.78 8.43
C SER A 105 -26.77 -16.82 9.54
N PHE A 106 -25.64 -17.29 10.01
CA PHE A 106 -25.57 -18.32 11.05
C PHE A 106 -25.99 -17.78 12.44
N GLU A 107 -25.68 -16.50 12.72
CA GLU A 107 -25.93 -15.88 14.03
C GLU A 107 -27.05 -14.82 14.01
N ASP A 108 -27.98 -14.84 13.04
CA ASP A 108 -29.05 -13.85 12.86
C ASP A 108 -28.56 -12.38 12.77
N GLY A 109 -27.26 -12.19 12.50
CA GLY A 109 -26.59 -10.89 12.35
C GLY A 109 -26.43 -10.47 10.90
N ALA A 110 -25.54 -9.53 10.67
CA ALA A 110 -25.07 -9.17 9.33
C ALA A 110 -24.16 -10.27 8.77
N LYS A 111 -24.19 -10.45 7.45
CA LYS A 111 -23.18 -11.21 6.72
C LYS A 111 -22.19 -10.26 6.08
N VAL A 112 -20.90 -10.48 6.26
CA VAL A 112 -19.86 -9.59 5.78
C VAL A 112 -18.92 -10.29 4.82
N ILE A 113 -18.73 -9.70 3.66
CA ILE A 113 -17.84 -10.19 2.63
C ILE A 113 -16.66 -9.20 2.48
N LEU A 114 -15.47 -9.71 2.68
CA LEU A 114 -14.22 -8.95 2.55
C LEU A 114 -13.51 -9.40 1.26
N ILE A 115 -13.20 -8.45 0.38
CA ILE A 115 -12.39 -8.67 -0.84
C ILE A 115 -11.15 -7.79 -0.73
N PRO A 116 -10.08 -8.24 -0.04
CA PRO A 116 -8.96 -7.39 0.37
C PRO A 116 -8.00 -6.96 -0.74
N GLN A 117 -8.14 -7.51 -1.94
CA GLN A 117 -7.39 -7.16 -3.15
C GLN A 117 -8.34 -7.24 -4.34
N ALA A 118 -9.32 -6.32 -4.36
CA ALA A 118 -10.41 -6.36 -5.35
C ALA A 118 -9.91 -6.18 -6.79
N GLU A 119 -8.77 -5.53 -7.00
CA GLU A 119 -8.07 -5.40 -8.30
C GLU A 119 -7.64 -6.75 -8.88
N ARG A 120 -7.54 -7.80 -8.07
CA ARG A 120 -7.19 -9.16 -8.53
C ARG A 120 -8.38 -9.93 -9.11
N MET A 121 -9.59 -9.41 -9.04
CA MET A 121 -10.74 -9.99 -9.72
C MET A 121 -10.59 -9.85 -11.24
N ASN A 122 -10.65 -10.97 -11.98
CA ASN A 122 -10.77 -10.89 -13.44
C ASN A 122 -12.14 -10.34 -13.85
N ALA A 123 -12.29 -9.93 -15.12
CA ALA A 123 -13.54 -9.34 -15.62
C ALA A 123 -14.77 -10.24 -15.40
N ALA A 124 -14.63 -11.56 -15.53
CA ALA A 124 -15.73 -12.50 -15.31
C ALA A 124 -16.15 -12.56 -13.83
N ALA A 125 -15.20 -12.49 -12.88
CA ALA A 125 -15.48 -12.43 -11.45
C ALA A 125 -16.16 -11.11 -11.07
N GLN A 126 -15.70 -10.00 -11.63
CA GLN A 126 -16.31 -8.69 -11.42
C GLN A 126 -17.76 -8.65 -11.95
N ASN A 127 -17.99 -9.14 -13.17
CA ASN A 127 -19.35 -9.21 -13.73
C ASN A 127 -20.27 -10.12 -12.92
N CYS A 128 -19.77 -11.23 -12.37
CA CYS A 128 -20.54 -12.12 -11.52
C CYS A 128 -21.06 -11.42 -10.24
N LEU A 129 -20.28 -10.47 -9.69
CA LEU A 129 -20.65 -9.71 -8.50
C LEU A 129 -21.74 -8.65 -8.74
N LEU A 130 -21.89 -8.15 -9.98
CA LEU A 130 -22.77 -7.00 -10.30
C LEU A 130 -24.22 -7.24 -9.89
N LYS A 131 -24.78 -8.42 -10.21
CA LYS A 131 -26.17 -8.75 -9.86
C LYS A 131 -26.42 -8.66 -8.35
N THR A 132 -25.48 -9.16 -7.54
CA THR A 132 -25.61 -9.16 -6.08
C THR A 132 -25.40 -7.74 -5.50
N LEU A 133 -24.62 -6.87 -6.16
CA LEU A 133 -24.50 -5.47 -5.77
C LEU A 133 -25.76 -4.66 -6.15
N GLU A 134 -26.50 -5.05 -7.20
CA GLU A 134 -27.77 -4.43 -7.58
C GLU A 134 -28.92 -4.85 -6.64
N GLU A 135 -29.00 -6.13 -6.32
CA GLU A 135 -30.02 -6.73 -5.48
C GLU A 135 -29.35 -7.47 -4.30
N PRO A 136 -28.82 -6.74 -3.32
CA PRO A 136 -28.08 -7.34 -2.23
C PRO A 136 -29.01 -8.13 -1.31
N PRO A 137 -28.60 -9.33 -0.86
CA PRO A 137 -29.32 -10.07 0.17
C PRO A 137 -29.43 -9.23 1.46
N GLU A 138 -30.52 -9.42 2.17
CA GLU A 138 -30.78 -8.70 3.42
C GLU A 138 -29.60 -8.82 4.40
N ARG A 139 -29.29 -7.70 5.06
CA ARG A 139 -28.22 -7.62 6.08
C ARG A 139 -26.84 -8.08 5.59
N THR A 140 -26.57 -7.98 4.28
CA THR A 140 -25.26 -8.29 3.72
C THR A 140 -24.47 -7.02 3.46
N VAL A 141 -23.17 -7.05 3.80
CA VAL A 141 -22.24 -5.93 3.58
C VAL A 141 -21.00 -6.43 2.85
N PHE A 142 -20.65 -5.76 1.76
CA PHE A 142 -19.44 -6.00 0.98
C PHE A 142 -18.40 -4.92 1.25
N PHE A 143 -17.17 -5.34 1.53
CA PHE A 143 -16.00 -4.46 1.55
C PHE A 143 -15.05 -4.87 0.42
N LEU A 144 -15.03 -4.08 -0.64
CA LEU A 144 -14.03 -4.16 -1.69
C LEU A 144 -12.87 -3.25 -1.29
N ILE A 145 -11.67 -3.79 -1.19
CA ILE A 145 -10.47 -3.06 -0.76
C ILE A 145 -9.45 -3.11 -1.88
N THR A 146 -8.99 -1.94 -2.34
CA THR A 146 -8.03 -1.85 -3.45
C THR A 146 -7.11 -0.64 -3.30
N ASP A 147 -5.92 -0.72 -3.83
CA ASP A 147 -5.02 0.41 -4.09
C ASP A 147 -5.04 0.85 -5.57
N GLN A 148 -5.68 0.06 -6.44
CA GLN A 148 -5.81 0.29 -7.87
C GLN A 148 -7.28 0.34 -8.31
N PRO A 149 -8.04 1.39 -7.96
CA PRO A 149 -9.48 1.46 -8.28
C PRO A 149 -9.76 1.47 -9.79
N ALA A 150 -8.79 1.87 -10.62
CA ALA A 150 -8.91 1.83 -12.08
C ALA A 150 -8.96 0.40 -12.68
N ALA A 151 -8.55 -0.61 -11.92
CA ALA A 151 -8.66 -2.02 -12.33
C ALA A 151 -10.07 -2.60 -12.14
N LEU A 152 -10.96 -1.86 -11.46
CA LEU A 152 -12.35 -2.26 -11.27
C LEU A 152 -13.25 -1.69 -12.37
N LEU A 153 -14.26 -2.47 -12.74
CA LEU A 153 -15.27 -2.02 -13.68
C LEU A 153 -16.02 -0.78 -13.14
N PRO A 154 -16.25 0.26 -13.95
CA PRO A 154 -17.03 1.44 -13.55
C PRO A 154 -18.40 1.08 -12.97
N THR A 155 -18.99 -0.02 -13.45
CA THR A 155 -20.28 -0.55 -12.98
C THR A 155 -20.24 -1.07 -11.55
N ILE A 156 -19.10 -1.59 -11.07
CA ILE A 156 -18.90 -1.94 -9.66
C ILE A 156 -18.73 -0.68 -8.82
N VAL A 157 -17.86 0.23 -9.28
CA VAL A 157 -17.56 1.47 -8.56
C VAL A 157 -18.83 2.31 -8.32
N SER A 158 -19.72 2.39 -9.32
CA SER A 158 -20.97 3.15 -9.22
C SER A 158 -21.99 2.56 -8.21
N ARG A 159 -21.87 1.27 -7.84
CA ARG A 159 -22.74 0.58 -6.89
C ARG A 159 -22.17 0.50 -5.48
N CYS A 160 -20.96 1.00 -5.29
CA CYS A 160 -20.30 1.02 -3.98
C CYS A 160 -20.22 2.46 -3.44
N ARG A 161 -20.36 2.61 -2.13
CA ARG A 161 -19.95 3.83 -1.45
C ARG A 161 -18.44 3.89 -1.42
N VAL A 162 -17.86 4.80 -2.21
CA VAL A 162 -16.41 4.95 -2.30
C VAL A 162 -15.89 5.70 -1.07
N VAL A 163 -14.92 5.09 -0.39
CA VAL A 163 -14.24 5.62 0.80
C VAL A 163 -12.75 5.72 0.47
N ARG A 164 -12.24 6.96 0.34
CA ARG A 164 -10.85 7.21 -0.05
C ARG A 164 -9.99 7.41 1.19
N PHE A 165 -8.97 6.56 1.32
CA PHE A 165 -7.95 6.64 2.33
C PHE A 165 -6.73 7.37 1.77
N HIS A 166 -6.19 8.31 2.54
CA HIS A 166 -5.01 9.08 2.20
C HIS A 166 -3.86 8.73 3.15
N PRO A 167 -2.60 8.85 2.73
CA PRO A 167 -1.48 8.81 3.65
C PRO A 167 -1.61 9.88 4.74
N LEU A 168 -1.04 9.63 5.90
CA LEU A 168 -0.89 10.63 6.94
C LEU A 168 0.17 11.67 6.55
N THR A 169 0.19 12.81 7.24
CA THR A 169 1.39 13.65 7.21
C THR A 169 2.56 12.91 7.86
N GLU A 170 3.78 13.28 7.52
CA GLU A 170 4.98 12.67 8.11
C GLU A 170 4.95 12.72 9.64
N GLU A 171 4.57 13.88 10.20
CA GLU A 171 4.48 14.08 11.66
C GLU A 171 3.40 13.21 12.31
N ALA A 172 2.23 13.07 11.66
CA ALA A 172 1.16 12.22 12.19
C ALA A 172 1.55 10.74 12.13
N CYS A 173 2.18 10.31 11.03
CA CYS A 173 2.71 8.96 10.90
C CYS A 173 3.79 8.67 11.94
N GLN A 174 4.75 9.58 12.15
CA GLN A 174 5.78 9.47 13.18
C GLN A 174 5.17 9.33 14.58
N LYS A 175 4.22 10.20 14.94
CA LYS A 175 3.52 10.11 16.23
C LYS A 175 2.87 8.76 16.42
N ARG A 176 2.20 8.24 15.39
CA ARG A 176 1.56 6.93 15.43
C ARG A 176 2.57 5.79 15.61
N LEU A 177 3.70 5.82 14.92
CA LEU A 177 4.76 4.82 15.05
C LEU A 177 5.36 4.82 16.46
N ILE A 178 5.56 6.01 17.07
CA ILE A 178 6.02 6.12 18.47
C ILE A 178 4.99 5.50 19.42
N ALA A 179 3.71 5.78 19.22
CA ALA A 179 2.63 5.19 20.02
C ALA A 179 2.55 3.66 19.87
N LEU A 180 3.05 3.10 18.76
CA LEU A 180 3.19 1.67 18.50
C LEU A 180 4.52 1.08 19.01
N GLY A 181 5.35 1.86 19.72
CA GLY A 181 6.56 1.39 20.36
C GLY A 181 7.85 1.60 19.57
N GLN A 182 7.81 2.29 18.43
CA GLN A 182 9.05 2.65 17.71
C GLN A 182 9.80 3.77 18.42
N SER A 183 11.13 3.77 18.35
CA SER A 183 11.93 4.90 18.84
C SER A 183 11.64 6.16 18.01
N PRO A 184 11.76 7.38 18.59
CA PRO A 184 11.49 8.62 17.87
C PRO A 184 12.33 8.78 16.59
N GLU A 185 13.59 8.35 16.62
CA GLU A 185 14.51 8.40 15.49
C GLU A 185 14.07 7.45 14.37
N MET A 186 13.77 6.19 14.74
CA MET A 186 13.32 5.17 13.79
C MET A 186 11.94 5.51 13.22
N ALA A 187 11.02 6.01 14.05
CA ALA A 187 9.71 6.46 13.62
C ALA A 187 9.78 7.59 12.58
N LYS A 188 10.70 8.54 12.74
CA LYS A 188 10.95 9.63 11.77
C LYS A 188 11.41 9.07 10.43
N LYS A 189 12.42 8.20 10.42
CA LYS A 189 12.94 7.56 9.20
C LYS A 189 11.86 6.74 8.49
N LYS A 190 11.17 5.86 9.23
CA LYS A 190 10.13 4.97 8.67
C LYS A 190 8.92 5.74 8.15
N ALA A 191 8.46 6.80 8.85
CA ALA A 191 7.33 7.63 8.41
C ALA A 191 7.61 8.28 7.06
N ARG A 192 8.80 8.79 6.86
CA ARG A 192 9.24 9.41 5.60
C ARG A 192 9.33 8.40 4.47
N ILE A 193 10.02 7.26 4.68
CA ILE A 193 10.18 6.20 3.69
C ILE A 193 8.83 5.63 3.25
N ALA A 194 7.92 5.45 4.20
CA ALA A 194 6.58 4.92 3.96
C ALA A 194 5.58 5.97 3.45
N GLU A 195 6.02 7.22 3.23
CA GLU A 195 5.16 8.30 2.72
C GLU A 195 3.87 8.49 3.54
N GLY A 196 3.98 8.43 4.86
CA GLY A 196 2.83 8.55 5.75
C GLY A 196 1.91 7.32 5.83
N CYS A 197 2.28 6.22 5.18
CA CYS A 197 1.53 4.96 5.25
C CYS A 197 1.98 4.10 6.43
N VAL A 198 1.31 4.20 7.58
CA VAL A 198 1.70 3.52 8.83
C VAL A 198 1.91 2.00 8.65
N GLY A 199 1.03 1.33 7.92
CA GLY A 199 1.16 -0.11 7.69
C GLY A 199 2.44 -0.46 6.92
N ARG A 200 2.79 0.33 5.88
CA ARG A 200 4.08 0.18 5.16
C ARG A 200 5.27 0.47 6.07
N ALA A 201 5.16 1.50 6.93
CA ALA A 201 6.22 1.85 7.87
C ALA A 201 6.51 0.73 8.88
N LEU A 202 5.49 -0.02 9.29
CA LEU A 202 5.63 -1.15 10.20
C LEU A 202 6.25 -2.38 9.53
N GLU A 203 6.13 -2.50 8.21
CA GLU A 203 6.74 -3.58 7.42
C GLU A 203 8.24 -3.33 7.14
N ILE A 204 8.72 -2.09 7.30
CA ILE A 204 10.14 -1.75 7.14
C ILE A 204 10.90 -2.26 8.36
N ASP A 205 11.80 -3.21 8.16
CA ASP A 205 12.76 -3.67 9.18
C ASP A 205 14.10 -2.89 9.11
N ASP A 206 14.98 -3.16 10.04
CA ASP A 206 16.27 -2.48 10.13
C ASP A 206 17.20 -2.93 8.98
N ASP A 207 17.11 -4.19 8.55
CA ASP A 207 17.86 -4.73 7.41
C ASP A 207 17.50 -4.01 6.11
N GLN A 208 16.22 -3.62 5.94
CA GLN A 208 15.77 -2.83 4.78
C GLN A 208 16.32 -1.39 4.82
N LEU A 209 16.50 -0.82 6.01
CA LEU A 209 17.13 0.50 6.15
C LEU A 209 18.61 0.46 5.81
N ASP A 210 19.30 -0.58 6.27
CA ASP A 210 20.72 -0.78 5.96
C ASP A 210 20.92 -1.04 4.47
N LEU A 211 20.06 -1.84 3.84
CA LEU A 211 20.06 -2.06 2.39
C LEU A 211 19.81 -0.75 1.61
N ARG A 212 18.94 0.13 2.12
CA ARG A 212 18.71 1.44 1.52
C ARG A 212 19.96 2.31 1.54
N MET A 213 20.68 2.32 2.67
CA MET A 213 21.97 3.02 2.80
C MET A 213 23.01 2.45 1.84
N GLU A 214 23.18 1.12 1.83
CA GLU A 214 24.09 0.40 0.94
C GLU A 214 23.78 0.68 -0.53
N LEU A 215 22.49 0.61 -0.91
CA LEU A 215 22.06 0.85 -2.28
C LEU A 215 22.32 2.28 -2.73
N THR A 216 21.94 3.27 -1.92
CA THR A 216 22.16 4.69 -2.27
C THR A 216 23.63 5.02 -2.31
N HIS A 217 24.46 4.43 -1.43
CA HIS A 217 25.91 4.52 -1.52
C HIS A 217 26.43 3.95 -2.85
N SER A 218 26.10 2.69 -3.16
CA SER A 218 26.60 2.01 -4.35
C SER A 218 26.20 2.71 -5.65
N VAL A 219 24.93 3.14 -5.74
CA VAL A 219 24.38 3.75 -6.96
C VAL A 219 24.92 5.15 -7.19
N PHE A 220 24.92 5.98 -6.16
CA PHE A 220 25.40 7.37 -6.30
C PHE A 220 26.92 7.54 -6.22
N SER A 221 27.67 6.45 -6.00
CA SER A 221 29.13 6.39 -6.17
C SER A 221 29.56 6.07 -7.61
N VAL A 222 28.64 5.85 -8.52
CA VAL A 222 28.96 5.60 -9.94
C VAL A 222 29.33 6.91 -10.63
N HIS A 223 30.61 7.21 -10.67
CA HIS A 223 31.16 8.41 -11.32
C HIS A 223 31.63 8.13 -12.74
N HIS A 224 32.02 6.89 -13.03
CA HIS A 224 32.47 6.46 -14.35
C HIS A 224 31.63 5.26 -14.86
N PRO A 225 31.43 5.13 -16.19
CA PRO A 225 30.68 4.01 -16.75
C PRO A 225 31.22 2.63 -16.35
N ALA A 226 32.51 2.50 -16.09
CA ALA A 226 33.12 1.24 -15.64
C ALA A 226 32.62 0.79 -14.25
N ASP A 227 32.24 1.72 -13.38
CA ASP A 227 31.74 1.42 -12.03
C ASP A 227 30.38 0.74 -12.08
N ALA A 228 29.58 1.02 -13.12
CA ALA A 228 28.22 0.50 -13.28
C ALA A 228 28.14 -1.03 -13.27
N LEU A 229 29.11 -1.71 -13.92
CA LEU A 229 29.16 -3.18 -13.96
C LEU A 229 29.31 -3.80 -12.57
N GLY A 230 30.11 -3.18 -11.71
CA GLY A 230 30.27 -3.61 -10.31
C GLY A 230 28.95 -3.57 -9.56
N VAL A 231 28.23 -2.45 -9.65
CA VAL A 231 26.95 -2.26 -8.98
C VAL A 231 25.86 -3.17 -9.56
N VAL A 232 25.78 -3.36 -10.88
CA VAL A 232 24.84 -4.31 -11.49
C VAL A 232 25.06 -5.72 -10.96
N ASN A 233 26.30 -6.15 -10.83
CA ASN A 233 26.64 -7.49 -10.35
C ASN A 233 26.21 -7.75 -8.89
N MET A 234 26.12 -6.72 -8.05
CA MET A 234 25.65 -6.84 -6.66
C MET A 234 24.16 -7.23 -6.58
N TYR A 235 23.35 -6.85 -7.57
CA TYR A 235 21.88 -6.98 -7.48
C TYR A 235 21.25 -7.88 -8.55
N LYS A 236 21.99 -8.34 -9.57
CA LYS A 236 21.43 -9.04 -10.75
C LYS A 236 20.81 -10.41 -10.46
N GLU A 237 21.19 -11.09 -9.38
CA GLU A 237 20.78 -12.49 -9.13
C GLU A 237 19.57 -12.61 -8.18
N ASP A 238 19.32 -11.62 -7.34
CA ASP A 238 18.27 -11.64 -6.33
C ASP A 238 17.04 -10.85 -6.79
N LYS A 239 15.98 -11.56 -7.19
CA LYS A 239 14.74 -10.95 -7.69
C LYS A 239 14.00 -10.08 -6.66
N GLU A 240 14.08 -10.42 -5.37
CA GLU A 240 13.44 -9.63 -4.33
C GLU A 240 14.21 -8.31 -4.12
N ARG A 241 15.54 -8.38 -4.10
CA ARG A 241 16.39 -7.21 -4.08
C ARG A 241 16.22 -6.33 -5.32
N GLN A 242 16.09 -6.90 -6.52
CA GLN A 242 15.88 -6.14 -7.76
C GLN A 242 14.68 -5.20 -7.70
N LYS A 243 13.55 -5.69 -7.16
CA LYS A 243 12.36 -4.85 -6.97
C LYS A 243 12.62 -3.75 -5.95
N LEU A 244 13.23 -4.09 -4.81
CA LEU A 244 13.54 -3.15 -3.74
C LEU A 244 14.52 -2.05 -4.19
N VAL A 245 15.49 -2.40 -5.04
CA VAL A 245 16.43 -1.45 -5.67
C VAL A 245 15.68 -0.36 -6.42
N LEU A 246 14.78 -0.72 -7.32
CA LEU A 246 14.06 0.26 -8.15
C LEU A 246 13.08 1.10 -7.32
N ASP A 247 12.40 0.48 -6.35
CA ASP A 247 11.47 1.20 -5.46
C ASP A 247 12.24 2.20 -4.57
N THR A 248 13.40 1.80 -4.04
CA THR A 248 14.26 2.66 -3.23
C THR A 248 14.83 3.83 -4.05
N LEU A 249 15.30 3.57 -5.27
CA LEU A 249 15.80 4.62 -6.15
C LEU A 249 14.73 5.62 -6.56
N GLU A 250 13.51 5.17 -6.83
CA GLU A 250 12.40 6.07 -7.17
C GLU A 250 12.09 7.03 -6.02
N ILE A 251 12.07 6.51 -4.78
CA ILE A 251 11.85 7.33 -3.59
C ILE A 251 13.03 8.29 -3.38
N ALA A 252 14.27 7.81 -3.50
CA ALA A 252 15.46 8.65 -3.34
C ALA A 252 15.51 9.79 -4.36
N LEU A 253 15.25 9.49 -5.63
CA LEU A 253 15.23 10.49 -6.70
C LEU A 253 14.10 11.50 -6.51
N ARG A 254 12.92 11.07 -6.10
CA ARG A 254 11.82 11.98 -5.80
C ARG A 254 12.19 12.94 -4.66
N ASP A 255 12.77 12.41 -3.58
CA ASP A 255 13.19 13.23 -2.44
C ASP A 255 14.28 14.23 -2.86
N ILE A 256 15.25 13.82 -3.69
CA ILE A 256 16.26 14.70 -4.28
C ILE A 256 15.59 15.81 -5.10
N LEU A 257 14.63 15.48 -5.97
CA LEU A 257 13.92 16.48 -6.77
C LEU A 257 13.12 17.47 -5.91
N VAL A 258 12.47 16.99 -4.84
CA VAL A 258 11.76 17.85 -3.87
C VAL A 258 12.73 18.83 -3.20
N GLN A 259 13.89 18.36 -2.75
CA GLN A 259 14.92 19.24 -2.17
C GLN A 259 15.42 20.28 -3.18
N GLN A 260 15.70 19.86 -4.42
CA GLN A 260 16.16 20.76 -5.49
C GLN A 260 15.11 21.82 -5.86
N ALA A 261 13.84 21.50 -5.70
CA ALA A 261 12.72 22.44 -5.87
C ALA A 261 12.47 23.36 -4.66
N GLY A 262 13.34 23.34 -3.64
CA GLY A 262 13.22 24.16 -2.43
C GLY A 262 12.35 23.53 -1.33
N GLY A 263 12.05 22.25 -1.42
CA GLY A 263 11.32 21.49 -0.39
C GLY A 263 12.20 21.02 0.78
N ALA A 264 11.71 20.05 1.53
CA ALA A 264 12.40 19.51 2.71
C ALA A 264 13.73 18.83 2.35
N SER A 265 14.75 19.00 3.22
CA SER A 265 16.06 18.37 3.06
C SER A 265 15.99 16.85 3.12
N VAL A 266 16.76 16.16 2.28
CA VAL A 266 16.91 14.71 2.29
C VAL A 266 17.88 14.19 3.37
N ALA A 267 18.56 15.07 4.08
CA ALA A 267 19.59 14.72 5.08
C ALA A 267 19.11 13.71 6.15
N ASP A 268 17.84 13.79 6.52
CA ASP A 268 17.22 12.93 7.55
C ASP A 268 16.53 11.66 6.99
N ALA A 269 16.63 11.41 5.69
CA ALA A 269 15.88 10.33 5.04
C ALA A 269 16.59 8.95 5.07
N GLY A 270 17.74 8.85 5.74
CA GLY A 270 18.53 7.61 5.80
C GLY A 270 19.19 7.25 4.47
N TYR A 271 19.59 8.26 3.69
CA TYR A 271 20.39 8.10 2.48
C TYR A 271 21.88 8.18 2.76
N ALA A 272 22.67 7.52 1.94
CA ALA A 272 24.12 7.67 1.95
C ALA A 272 24.55 9.09 1.58
N ARG A 273 25.75 9.46 2.02
CA ARG A 273 26.32 10.79 1.78
C ARG A 273 26.42 11.11 0.28
N GLU A 274 26.69 10.11 -0.53
CA GLU A 274 26.80 10.20 -1.99
C GLU A 274 25.51 10.66 -2.65
N ALA A 275 24.36 10.21 -2.14
CA ALA A 275 23.03 10.65 -2.62
C ALA A 275 22.78 12.13 -2.26
N LEU A 276 23.22 12.57 -1.07
CA LEU A 276 23.13 13.97 -0.64
C LEU A 276 24.03 14.86 -1.48
N ASP A 277 25.21 14.38 -1.79
CA ASP A 277 26.18 15.03 -2.65
C ASP A 277 25.63 15.20 -4.07
N TYR A 278 25.05 14.13 -4.64
CA TYR A 278 24.33 14.17 -5.91
C TYR A 278 23.21 15.22 -5.91
N ALA A 279 22.41 15.26 -4.86
CA ALA A 279 21.32 16.21 -4.71
C ALA A 279 21.78 17.68 -4.70
N SER A 280 22.99 17.93 -4.21
CA SER A 280 23.55 19.28 -4.14
C SER A 280 24.22 19.75 -5.44
N ARG A 281 24.70 18.82 -6.27
CA ARG A 281 25.49 19.11 -7.48
C ARG A 281 24.67 19.09 -8.75
N VAL A 282 23.85 18.05 -8.93
CA VAL A 282 23.07 17.87 -10.15
C VAL A 282 21.85 18.77 -10.11
N PRO A 283 21.60 19.60 -11.14
CA PRO A 283 20.45 20.48 -11.16
C PRO A 283 19.14 19.70 -11.34
N LEU A 284 18.00 20.35 -11.07
CA LEU A 284 16.67 19.78 -11.21
C LEU A 284 16.43 19.10 -12.56
N SER A 285 16.97 19.67 -13.66
CA SER A 285 16.86 19.06 -14.99
C SER A 285 17.55 17.71 -15.10
N GLY A 286 18.71 17.53 -14.48
CA GLY A 286 19.41 16.24 -14.43
C GLY A 286 18.67 15.22 -13.58
N GLY A 287 18.12 15.63 -12.45
CA GLY A 287 17.27 14.77 -11.62
C GLY A 287 16.00 14.31 -12.34
N LEU A 288 15.35 15.18 -13.10
CA LEU A 288 14.18 14.82 -13.94
C LEU A 288 14.55 13.84 -15.06
N THR A 289 15.72 14.02 -15.70
CA THR A 289 16.22 13.07 -16.72
C THR A 289 16.44 11.69 -16.11
N LEU A 290 17.00 11.63 -14.90
CA LEU A 290 17.22 10.35 -14.22
C LEU A 290 15.92 9.68 -13.82
N MET A 291 14.91 10.43 -13.36
CA MET A 291 13.57 9.91 -13.05
C MET A 291 12.91 9.31 -14.31
N GLU A 292 12.99 9.98 -15.45
CA GLU A 292 12.46 9.46 -16.71
C GLU A 292 13.21 8.20 -17.17
N THR A 293 14.53 8.14 -16.96
CA THR A 293 15.33 6.95 -17.26
C THR A 293 14.94 5.77 -16.36
N LEU A 294 14.70 6.01 -15.08
CA LEU A 294 14.20 4.99 -14.16
C LEU A 294 12.81 4.48 -14.57
N ARG A 295 11.92 5.39 -14.99
CA ARG A 295 10.60 5.02 -15.52
C ARG A 295 10.71 4.13 -16.76
N ARG A 296 11.61 4.46 -17.69
CA ARG A 296 11.89 3.62 -18.88
C ARG A 296 12.45 2.25 -18.49
N ALA A 297 13.36 2.18 -17.52
CA ALA A 297 13.88 0.91 -17.01
C ALA A 297 12.76 0.02 -16.46
N ARG A 298 11.76 0.57 -15.75
CA ARG A 298 10.58 -0.19 -15.32
C ARG A 298 9.74 -0.72 -16.49
N VAL A 299 9.55 0.06 -17.54
CA VAL A 299 8.85 -0.39 -18.76
C VAL A 299 9.63 -1.52 -19.47
N MET A 300 10.96 -1.41 -19.53
CA MET A 300 11.82 -2.46 -20.07
C MET A 300 11.64 -3.77 -19.31
N LEU A 301 11.64 -3.73 -17.98
CA LEU A 301 11.39 -4.90 -17.13
C LEU A 301 10.00 -5.50 -17.33
N ALA A 302 8.97 -4.66 -17.45
CA ALA A 302 7.61 -5.12 -17.77
C ALA A 302 7.51 -5.79 -19.14
N SER A 303 8.44 -5.46 -20.05
CA SER A 303 8.58 -6.06 -21.38
C SER A 303 9.57 -7.23 -21.42
N ASN A 304 9.89 -7.85 -20.27
CA ASN A 304 10.81 -8.98 -20.11
C ASN A 304 12.27 -8.71 -20.51
N VAL A 305 12.72 -7.47 -20.48
CA VAL A 305 14.16 -7.14 -20.60
C VAL A 305 14.87 -7.56 -19.31
N ALA A 306 16.09 -8.05 -19.42
CA ALA A 306 16.88 -8.45 -18.25
C ALA A 306 17.12 -7.27 -17.30
N PHE A 307 17.01 -7.52 -15.99
CA PHE A 307 17.24 -6.49 -14.95
C PHE A 307 18.61 -5.81 -15.12
N ALA A 308 19.64 -6.59 -15.38
CA ALA A 308 21.00 -6.07 -15.55
C ALA A 308 21.06 -4.94 -16.60
N SER A 309 20.46 -5.13 -17.78
CA SER A 309 20.46 -4.14 -18.86
C SER A 309 19.62 -2.90 -18.52
N ALA A 310 18.45 -3.11 -17.90
CA ALA A 310 17.60 -1.99 -17.50
C ALA A 310 18.26 -1.16 -16.39
N PHE A 311 18.87 -1.81 -15.41
CA PHE A 311 19.54 -1.15 -14.28
C PHE A 311 20.84 -0.46 -14.71
N GLU A 312 21.64 -1.10 -15.58
CA GLU A 312 22.84 -0.49 -16.18
C GLU A 312 22.51 0.85 -16.87
N THR A 313 21.39 0.93 -17.59
CA THR A 313 20.95 2.17 -18.24
C THR A 313 20.76 3.32 -17.22
N VAL A 314 20.21 3.01 -16.02
CA VAL A 314 20.03 3.99 -14.95
C VAL A 314 21.40 4.44 -14.39
N LEU A 315 22.31 3.50 -14.15
CA LEU A 315 23.63 3.78 -13.60
C LEU A 315 24.49 4.61 -14.57
N LEU A 316 24.43 4.31 -15.86
CA LEU A 316 25.11 5.09 -16.89
C LEU A 316 24.56 6.51 -16.94
N GLN A 317 23.25 6.71 -16.81
CA GLN A 317 22.67 8.06 -16.75
C GLN A 317 23.14 8.85 -15.52
N ILE A 318 23.31 8.18 -14.35
CA ILE A 318 23.87 8.82 -13.16
C ILE A 318 25.30 9.32 -13.45
N SER A 319 26.15 8.46 -14.02
CA SER A 319 27.51 8.81 -14.41
C SER A 319 27.56 9.97 -15.41
N GLU A 320 26.67 9.96 -16.42
CA GLU A 320 26.59 11.05 -17.40
C GLU A 320 26.18 12.37 -16.75
N GLU A 321 25.22 12.39 -15.82
CA GLU A 321 24.83 13.61 -15.13
C GLU A 321 25.96 14.13 -14.24
N TYR A 322 26.70 13.27 -13.54
CA TYR A 322 27.91 13.70 -12.83
C TYR A 322 28.95 14.33 -13.75
N ALA A 323 29.17 13.75 -14.94
CA ALA A 323 30.15 14.28 -15.89
C ALA A 323 29.76 15.62 -16.50
N LYS A 324 28.45 15.89 -16.67
CA LYS A 324 27.93 17.17 -17.18
C LYS A 324 28.11 18.33 -16.19
N TRP A 325 28.11 18.05 -14.88
CA TRP A 325 28.15 19.04 -13.81
C TRP A 325 29.40 18.86 -12.94
N PRO A 326 30.62 19.09 -13.50
CA PRO A 326 31.84 19.08 -12.72
C PRO A 326 31.86 20.28 -11.74
N TRP A 327 32.63 20.16 -10.67
CA TRP A 327 32.79 21.10 -9.55
C TRP A 327 32.91 22.54 -9.95
#